data_915e63a4071cce1727644d92256ae69b
#
_entry.id   915e63a4071cce1727644d92256ae69b
#
_cell.length_a   1.000
_cell.length_b   1.000
_cell.length_c   1.000
_cell.angle_alpha   90.00
_cell.angle_beta   90.00
_cell.angle_gamma   90.00
#
_symmetry.space_group_name_H-M   'P 1'
#
loop_
_entity.id
_entity.type
_entity.pdbx_description
1 polymer ?
#
loop_
_entity_poly.entity_id
_entity_poly.type
_entity_poly.pdbx_seq_one_letter_code
_entity_poly.pdbx_strand_id
1 'polypeptide(L)'
;AAIDRVTMIYPRLNRLGKHPAIDMHIVSTAVLNQPFELSDVPADVVMWDVTDPSAIHSYELAYDSEKRKASGSFERMMSQQNGTGHFVVFDPSATHNDVIFAGDVANQNIHGMDTPDMLIITTPTLKPYAEELAEIHRRRQGIYVTVLTQDEIFNEFSSGTRSVMGYRRAAKMFYDRDPSVFRYILLYGSATWDNRFIATQPRDVLLSYQVQNQSHAVENATCYTSDNYFAMLGDNYRSDNIYFQPTHASVGRLPVVDASKARKINNKIARFFDNPPSPATYLRGIFISDDGDQWVHTRQSQATLEALREHQPGFTAMQGHTYIYPRKESRCPEMVDYIAATLKRGAGYFTYSGHGTEQALGLECFWTDKLAESTLYSVSPLAMLATCVSYPLDRMNNAMADAMVFKEDGGMIGVIAASRSVYLEFNQTLNRAVAVAYSKAEPGMCYGDLLRIARNEMLAEGIESNSAINTMAYNYCGDPALPIPAPRYGIKVESINGTAIAAAGDAIAVTPLAPLRIKARITDSEGRTVERFNGTGLVEVYDGPHIELGRRHDSGDRDSIGEFTIDERLLAEKPVTVRDGFIDAELVLPEPAYTGLANNRIVITATRRPCRRIRPPRSRHGGRRRRRKRP
;
A
#
# COMPACT_ATOMS: atom_id res chain seq x y z
N ALA A 1 -10.97 15.64 -23.87
CA ALA A 1 -11.24 16.13 -22.51
C ALA A 1 -12.73 15.92 -22.24
N ALA A 2 -13.07 15.31 -21.12
CA ALA A 2 -14.45 15.21 -20.65
C ALA A 2 -14.68 16.33 -19.63
N ILE A 3 -15.78 17.07 -19.79
CA ILE A 3 -16.22 18.08 -18.83
C ILE A 3 -17.25 17.42 -17.93
N ASP A 4 -16.93 17.24 -16.65
CA ASP A 4 -17.85 16.66 -15.69
C ASP A 4 -18.92 17.67 -15.26
N ARG A 5 -18.54 18.92 -15.07
CA ARG A 5 -19.43 19.97 -14.56
C ARG A 5 -19.01 21.35 -15.04
N VAL A 6 -20.00 22.14 -15.45
CA VAL A 6 -19.85 23.58 -15.68
C VAL A 6 -20.80 24.31 -14.74
N THR A 7 -20.26 25.20 -13.91
CA THR A 7 -21.06 26.08 -13.05
C THR A 7 -20.93 27.51 -13.58
N MET A 8 -22.06 28.13 -13.91
CA MET A 8 -22.12 29.54 -14.29
C MET A 8 -22.86 30.32 -13.21
N ILE A 9 -22.23 31.38 -12.70
CA ILE A 9 -22.85 32.34 -11.80
C ILE A 9 -23.03 33.65 -12.58
N TYR A 10 -24.26 34.11 -12.66
CA TYR A 10 -24.61 35.35 -13.38
C TYR A 10 -25.64 36.15 -12.60
N PRO A 11 -25.64 37.48 -12.71
CA PRO A 11 -26.68 38.34 -12.15
C PRO A 11 -28.05 38.02 -12.75
N ARG A 12 -29.07 37.88 -11.90
CA ARG A 12 -30.45 37.70 -12.36
C ARG A 12 -31.42 38.54 -11.51
N LEU A 13 -32.60 38.78 -12.03
CA LEU A 13 -33.70 39.34 -11.23
C LEU A 13 -34.17 38.30 -10.21
N ASN A 14 -34.53 38.73 -9.02
CA ASN A 14 -35.13 37.88 -7.97
C ASN A 14 -36.60 37.59 -8.32
N ARG A 15 -36.76 36.80 -9.38
CA ARG A 15 -38.09 36.49 -9.96
C ARG A 15 -38.24 34.98 -10.06
N LEU A 16 -39.32 34.45 -9.46
CA LEU A 16 -39.69 33.03 -9.57
C LEU A 16 -40.36 32.77 -10.92
N GLY A 17 -41.38 33.53 -11.28
CA GLY A 17 -42.08 33.39 -12.53
C GLY A 17 -42.75 32.04 -12.69
N LYS A 18 -42.43 31.32 -13.78
CA LYS A 18 -42.97 29.97 -14.08
C LYS A 18 -42.05 28.86 -13.56
N HIS A 19 -40.95 29.18 -12.90
CA HIS A 19 -40.05 28.19 -12.37
C HIS A 19 -40.62 27.66 -11.05
N PRO A 20 -40.57 26.34 -10.79
CA PRO A 20 -41.00 25.79 -9.51
C PRO A 20 -40.07 26.18 -8.37
N ALA A 21 -38.80 26.38 -8.65
CA ALA A 21 -37.78 26.86 -7.72
C ALA A 21 -36.68 27.63 -8.43
N ILE A 22 -35.96 28.47 -7.67
CA ILE A 22 -34.74 29.15 -8.12
C ILE A 22 -33.66 29.07 -7.03
N ASP A 23 -32.43 28.84 -7.46
CA ASP A 23 -31.26 28.98 -6.63
C ASP A 23 -30.71 30.40 -6.71
N MET A 24 -30.40 31.01 -5.56
CA MET A 24 -29.83 32.33 -5.46
C MET A 24 -28.52 32.27 -4.69
N HIS A 25 -27.46 32.75 -5.31
CA HIS A 25 -26.17 32.91 -4.64
C HIS A 25 -25.89 34.41 -4.45
N ILE A 26 -25.73 34.85 -3.21
CA ILE A 26 -25.44 36.23 -2.88
C ILE A 26 -23.99 36.34 -2.47
N VAL A 27 -23.21 37.08 -3.25
CA VAL A 27 -21.79 37.31 -3.02
C VAL A 27 -21.62 38.66 -2.34
N SER A 28 -21.78 38.68 -1.01
CA SER A 28 -21.53 39.89 -0.20
C SER A 28 -21.36 39.51 1.27
N THR A 29 -20.40 40.13 1.92
CA THR A 29 -20.18 40.00 3.37
C THR A 29 -21.07 40.91 4.22
N ALA A 30 -21.80 41.86 3.61
CA ALA A 30 -22.51 42.92 4.30
C ALA A 30 -24.03 42.92 3.98
N VAL A 31 -24.70 41.77 4.05
CA VAL A 31 -26.14 41.69 3.74
C VAL A 31 -27.04 41.62 4.98
N LEU A 32 -26.48 41.52 6.19
CA LEU A 32 -27.28 41.48 7.40
C LEU A 32 -28.19 42.71 7.48
N ASN A 33 -29.49 42.49 7.72
CA ASN A 33 -30.56 43.53 7.76
C ASN A 33 -30.76 44.29 6.44
N GLN A 34 -30.17 43.86 5.31
CA GLN A 34 -30.50 44.42 4.01
C GLN A 34 -31.87 43.86 3.53
N PRO A 35 -32.75 44.75 3.06
CA PRO A 35 -34.03 44.29 2.51
C PRO A 35 -33.83 43.64 1.15
N PHE A 36 -34.63 42.62 0.86
CA PHE A 36 -34.77 42.01 -0.46
C PHE A 36 -36.20 41.94 -0.90
N GLU A 37 -36.42 41.86 -2.19
CA GLU A 37 -37.72 41.69 -2.81
C GLU A 37 -37.64 40.54 -3.83
N LEU A 38 -38.66 39.66 -3.77
CA LEU A 38 -38.89 38.59 -4.73
C LEU A 38 -40.11 39.00 -5.56
N SER A 39 -40.04 38.88 -6.86
CA SER A 39 -41.13 39.27 -7.76
C SER A 39 -41.72 38.06 -8.49
N ASP A 40 -43.00 38.21 -8.89
CA ASP A 40 -43.79 37.18 -9.59
C ASP A 40 -43.78 35.84 -8.82
N VAL A 41 -44.14 35.92 -7.55
CA VAL A 41 -44.18 34.79 -6.61
C VAL A 41 -45.61 34.46 -6.19
N PRO A 42 -45.94 33.20 -5.84
CA PRO A 42 -47.21 32.86 -5.20
C PRO A 42 -47.28 33.34 -3.75
N ALA A 43 -48.48 33.33 -3.16
CA ALA A 43 -48.70 33.82 -1.82
C ALA A 43 -47.99 32.98 -0.74
N ASP A 44 -47.81 31.71 -0.99
CA ASP A 44 -47.19 30.72 -0.12
C ASP A 44 -45.74 30.43 -0.45
N VAL A 45 -45.08 31.34 -1.22
CA VAL A 45 -43.64 31.20 -1.57
C VAL A 45 -42.78 31.02 -0.32
N VAL A 46 -41.87 30.10 -0.40
CA VAL A 46 -40.91 29.79 0.66
C VAL A 46 -39.52 30.20 0.22
N MET A 47 -38.74 30.76 1.15
CA MET A 47 -37.31 31.02 0.97
C MET A 47 -36.50 30.35 2.09
N TRP A 48 -35.58 29.50 1.73
CA TRP A 48 -34.62 28.86 2.62
C TRP A 48 -33.22 29.39 2.43
N ASP A 49 -32.54 29.70 3.52
CA ASP A 49 -31.08 29.81 3.56
C ASP A 49 -30.52 28.40 3.74
N VAL A 50 -29.85 27.90 2.72
CA VAL A 50 -29.19 26.58 2.68
C VAL A 50 -27.67 26.72 2.61
N THR A 51 -27.14 27.88 3.04
CA THR A 51 -25.69 28.14 3.11
C THR A 51 -25.00 27.11 3.99
N ASP A 52 -25.62 26.76 5.11
CA ASP A 52 -25.27 25.60 5.92
C ASP A 52 -26.36 24.52 5.77
N PRO A 53 -26.11 23.47 5.00
CA PRO A 53 -27.11 22.43 4.76
C PRO A 53 -27.48 21.62 6.02
N SER A 54 -26.70 21.72 7.10
CA SER A 54 -26.99 21.10 8.39
C SER A 54 -27.89 21.97 9.29
N ALA A 55 -28.07 23.25 8.94
CA ALA A 55 -28.82 24.25 9.70
C ALA A 55 -29.64 25.16 8.77
N ILE A 56 -30.57 24.58 8.06
CA ILE A 56 -31.47 25.31 7.14
C ILE A 56 -32.31 26.31 7.92
N HIS A 57 -32.36 27.57 7.45
CA HIS A 57 -33.15 28.62 8.00
C HIS A 57 -34.27 29.05 7.03
N SER A 58 -35.51 29.10 7.48
CA SER A 58 -36.64 29.56 6.68
C SER A 58 -36.94 31.03 6.97
N TYR A 59 -37.07 31.84 5.94
CA TYR A 59 -37.39 33.26 6.07
C TYR A 59 -38.89 33.51 6.19
N GLU A 60 -39.29 34.41 7.08
CA GLU A 60 -40.62 34.98 7.07
C GLU A 60 -40.72 36.07 6.02
N LEU A 61 -41.70 35.95 5.12
CA LEU A 61 -41.87 36.84 3.98
C LEU A 61 -43.15 37.63 4.08
N ALA A 62 -43.08 38.94 3.90
CA ALA A 62 -44.28 39.81 3.74
C ALA A 62 -44.75 39.75 2.28
N TYR A 63 -45.98 39.30 2.02
CA TYR A 63 -46.52 39.15 0.67
C TYR A 63 -47.47 40.28 0.28
N ASP A 64 -47.24 40.90 -0.90
CA ASP A 64 -48.09 41.86 -1.57
C ASP A 64 -48.84 41.17 -2.71
N SER A 65 -50.13 40.96 -2.53
CA SER A 65 -51.00 40.24 -3.45
C SER A 65 -51.28 41.00 -4.77
N GLU A 66 -51.29 42.34 -4.71
CA GLU A 66 -51.56 43.18 -5.88
C GLU A 66 -50.36 43.15 -6.84
N LYS A 67 -49.15 43.12 -6.30
CA LYS A 67 -47.89 43.12 -7.08
C LYS A 67 -47.33 41.74 -7.29
N ARG A 68 -47.87 40.73 -6.63
CA ARG A 68 -47.32 39.36 -6.58
C ARG A 68 -45.85 39.37 -6.16
N LYS A 69 -45.54 40.07 -5.07
CA LYS A 69 -44.21 40.23 -4.53
C LYS A 69 -44.14 39.76 -3.08
N ALA A 70 -42.98 39.19 -2.73
CA ALA A 70 -42.67 38.89 -1.36
C ALA A 70 -41.40 39.65 -0.96
N SER A 71 -41.33 40.14 0.27
CA SER A 71 -40.18 40.89 0.76
C SER A 71 -39.78 40.44 2.15
N GLY A 72 -38.50 40.62 2.47
CA GLY A 72 -37.92 40.31 3.77
C GLY A 72 -36.59 41.04 3.93
N SER A 73 -35.91 40.72 5.00
CA SER A 73 -34.54 41.19 5.25
C SER A 73 -33.62 40.01 5.58
N PHE A 74 -32.36 40.09 5.17
CA PHE A 74 -31.40 39.04 5.49
C PHE A 74 -31.12 39.04 7.01
N GLU A 75 -31.37 37.90 7.67
CA GLU A 75 -31.29 37.75 9.12
C GLU A 75 -29.94 37.22 9.61
N ARG A 76 -29.13 36.75 8.72
CA ARG A 76 -27.84 36.14 9.07
C ARG A 76 -26.69 36.81 8.33
N MET A 77 -25.55 36.96 9.01
CA MET A 77 -24.29 37.34 8.36
C MET A 77 -23.80 36.14 7.52
N MET A 78 -23.43 36.41 6.28
CA MET A 78 -22.79 35.42 5.44
C MET A 78 -21.40 35.09 5.99
N SER A 79 -20.99 33.83 5.85
CA SER A 79 -19.66 33.37 6.32
C SER A 79 -18.55 34.26 5.78
N GLN A 80 -17.71 34.79 6.68
CA GLN A 80 -16.58 35.66 6.31
C GLN A 80 -15.54 34.98 5.40
N GLN A 81 -15.49 33.65 5.35
CA GLN A 81 -14.47 32.93 4.58
C GLN A 81 -14.74 32.91 3.08
N ASN A 82 -15.98 32.95 2.61
CA ASN A 82 -16.29 32.93 1.18
C ASN A 82 -17.30 34.00 0.72
N GLY A 83 -17.89 34.76 1.61
CA GLY A 83 -18.79 35.88 1.29
C GLY A 83 -20.00 35.51 0.42
N THR A 84 -20.40 34.22 0.36
CA THR A 84 -21.48 33.74 -0.52
C THR A 84 -22.53 33.04 0.33
N GLY A 85 -23.75 33.55 0.29
CA GLY A 85 -24.93 32.87 0.80
C GLY A 85 -25.63 32.09 -0.32
N HIS A 86 -26.16 30.93 0.03
CA HIS A 86 -26.95 30.10 -0.87
C HIS A 86 -28.39 30.03 -0.37
N PHE A 87 -29.32 30.49 -1.22
CA PHE A 87 -30.75 30.54 -0.90
C PHE A 87 -31.55 29.81 -1.97
N VAL A 88 -32.57 29.10 -1.55
CA VAL A 88 -33.55 28.46 -2.43
C VAL A 88 -34.90 29.13 -2.23
N VAL A 89 -35.45 29.66 -3.31
CA VAL A 89 -36.84 30.20 -3.32
C VAL A 89 -37.69 29.29 -4.16
N PHE A 90 -38.81 28.82 -3.60
CA PHE A 90 -39.66 27.87 -4.27
C PHE A 90 -41.14 28.04 -3.98
N ASP A 91 -41.97 27.57 -4.89
CA ASP A 91 -43.40 27.42 -4.74
C ASP A 91 -43.68 26.05 -4.13
N PRO A 92 -44.15 25.93 -2.88
CA PRO A 92 -44.41 24.64 -2.25
C PRO A 92 -45.57 23.86 -2.89
N SER A 93 -46.43 24.55 -3.66
CA SER A 93 -47.54 23.93 -4.39
C SER A 93 -47.12 23.38 -5.75
N ALA A 94 -45.97 23.80 -6.28
CA ALA A 94 -45.47 23.33 -7.56
C ALA A 94 -44.88 21.92 -7.46
N THR A 95 -45.01 21.15 -8.53
CA THR A 95 -44.33 19.85 -8.63
C THR A 95 -42.84 20.07 -8.81
N HIS A 96 -42.04 19.67 -7.84
CA HIS A 96 -40.61 19.94 -7.83
C HIS A 96 -39.77 18.82 -8.41
N ASN A 97 -40.20 17.64 -8.43
CA ASN A 97 -39.67 16.45 -9.11
C ASN A 97 -40.39 15.23 -8.57
N ASP A 98 -40.59 14.23 -9.36
CA ASP A 98 -41.12 12.96 -8.91
C ASP A 98 -40.08 12.24 -8.06
N VAL A 99 -40.43 11.89 -6.85
CA VAL A 99 -39.64 10.99 -6.03
C VAL A 99 -39.85 9.58 -6.55
N ILE A 100 -38.77 8.96 -7.05
CA ILE A 100 -38.83 7.58 -7.53
C ILE A 100 -38.52 6.65 -6.37
N PHE A 101 -39.46 5.76 -6.02
CA PHE A 101 -39.20 4.69 -5.06
C PHE A 101 -38.20 3.69 -5.65
N ALA A 102 -37.00 3.61 -5.09
CA ALA A 102 -35.93 2.76 -5.58
C ALA A 102 -35.95 1.34 -4.96
N GLY A 103 -36.61 1.17 -3.81
CA GLY A 103 -36.70 -0.11 -3.10
C GLY A 103 -36.62 0.06 -1.59
N ASP A 104 -36.82 -1.05 -0.89
CA ASP A 104 -36.68 -1.12 0.57
C ASP A 104 -35.20 -1.34 0.95
N VAL A 105 -34.80 -0.70 2.04
CA VAL A 105 -33.49 -0.91 2.67
C VAL A 105 -33.68 -1.82 3.88
N ALA A 106 -32.90 -2.91 3.97
CA ALA A 106 -32.92 -3.78 5.12
C ALA A 106 -32.53 -3.02 6.39
N ASN A 107 -33.19 -3.35 7.52
CA ASN A 107 -32.80 -2.76 8.79
C ASN A 107 -31.36 -3.08 9.14
N GLN A 108 -30.61 -2.05 9.50
CA GLN A 108 -29.19 -2.14 9.87
C GLN A 108 -28.91 -1.18 11.04
N ASN A 109 -27.81 -1.43 11.75
CA ASN A 109 -27.36 -0.55 12.84
C ASN A 109 -25.84 -0.68 13.01
N ILE A 110 -25.08 -0.06 12.11
CA ILE A 110 -23.62 -0.05 12.18
C ILE A 110 -23.16 0.76 13.40
N HIS A 111 -23.91 1.81 13.75
CA HIS A 111 -23.65 2.61 14.95
C HIS A 111 -23.77 1.81 16.25
N GLY A 112 -24.49 0.69 16.26
CA GLY A 112 -24.60 -0.20 17.41
C GLY A 112 -23.57 -1.34 17.45
N MET A 113 -22.69 -1.47 16.46
CA MET A 113 -21.68 -2.53 16.42
C MET A 113 -20.50 -2.22 17.35
N ASP A 114 -19.87 -3.26 17.88
CA ASP A 114 -18.62 -3.14 18.63
C ASP A 114 -17.47 -2.71 17.70
N THR A 115 -16.45 -2.06 18.28
CA THR A 115 -15.26 -1.63 17.56
C THR A 115 -14.41 -2.84 17.14
N PRO A 116 -14.22 -3.08 15.83
CA PRO A 116 -13.36 -4.18 15.36
C PRO A 116 -11.87 -3.79 15.35
N ASP A 117 -11.00 -4.80 15.38
CA ASP A 117 -9.59 -4.62 15.03
C ASP A 117 -9.43 -4.24 13.55
N MET A 118 -10.29 -4.81 12.69
CA MET A 118 -10.24 -4.65 11.24
C MET A 118 -11.63 -4.45 10.64
N LEU A 119 -11.78 -3.41 9.84
CA LEU A 119 -12.96 -3.17 9.01
C LEU A 119 -12.66 -3.60 7.57
N ILE A 120 -13.43 -4.53 7.03
CA ILE A 120 -13.43 -4.87 5.61
C ILE A 120 -14.60 -4.16 4.93
N ILE A 121 -14.31 -3.33 3.95
CA ILE A 121 -15.30 -2.68 3.09
C ILE A 121 -15.33 -3.41 1.75
N THR A 122 -16.51 -3.83 1.32
CA THR A 122 -16.66 -4.63 0.11
C THR A 122 -17.94 -4.26 -0.65
N THR A 123 -18.17 -4.91 -1.79
CA THR A 123 -19.40 -4.80 -2.56
C THR A 123 -20.38 -5.91 -2.16
N PRO A 124 -21.70 -5.76 -2.43
CA PRO A 124 -22.66 -6.82 -2.12
C PRO A 124 -22.31 -8.17 -2.74
N THR A 125 -21.84 -8.19 -3.98
CA THR A 125 -21.48 -9.43 -4.70
C THR A 125 -20.26 -10.13 -4.08
N LEU A 126 -19.32 -9.37 -3.53
CA LEU A 126 -18.08 -9.88 -2.95
C LEU A 126 -18.19 -10.17 -1.45
N LYS A 127 -19.26 -9.75 -0.77
CA LYS A 127 -19.45 -9.92 0.68
C LYS A 127 -19.22 -11.35 1.16
N PRO A 128 -19.74 -12.42 0.49
CA PRO A 128 -19.49 -13.79 0.95
C PRO A 128 -18.01 -14.16 1.00
N TYR A 129 -17.21 -13.69 0.05
CA TYR A 129 -15.76 -13.96 0.00
C TYR A 129 -14.98 -13.10 0.99
N ALA A 130 -15.44 -11.87 1.24
CA ALA A 130 -14.89 -11.02 2.28
C ALA A 130 -15.14 -11.62 3.69
N GLU A 131 -16.28 -12.24 3.92
CA GLU A 131 -16.57 -12.99 5.17
C GLU A 131 -15.71 -14.25 5.31
N GLU A 132 -15.42 -14.96 4.20
CA GLU A 132 -14.44 -16.08 4.22
C GLU A 132 -13.07 -15.58 4.68
N LEU A 133 -12.59 -14.43 4.16
CA LEU A 133 -11.32 -13.82 4.58
C LEU A 133 -11.37 -13.38 6.05
N ALA A 134 -12.46 -12.73 6.47
CA ALA A 134 -12.66 -12.34 7.86
C ALA A 134 -12.58 -13.54 8.81
N GLU A 135 -13.16 -14.67 8.42
CA GLU A 135 -13.11 -15.91 9.21
C GLU A 135 -11.70 -16.50 9.29
N ILE A 136 -10.87 -16.37 8.23
CA ILE A 136 -9.45 -16.73 8.27
C ILE A 136 -8.73 -15.93 9.35
N HIS A 137 -8.93 -14.61 9.40
CA HIS A 137 -8.34 -13.74 10.42
C HIS A 137 -8.83 -14.06 11.83
N ARG A 138 -10.14 -14.24 12.03
CA ARG A 138 -10.73 -14.61 13.32
C ARG A 138 -10.11 -15.90 13.87
N ARG A 139 -9.99 -16.93 13.03
CA ARG A 139 -9.45 -18.25 13.45
C ARG A 139 -7.94 -18.29 13.59
N ARG A 140 -7.20 -17.64 12.71
CA ARG A 140 -5.74 -17.80 12.62
C ARG A 140 -4.97 -16.72 13.37
N GLN A 141 -5.53 -15.52 13.46
CA GLN A 141 -4.90 -14.37 14.09
C GLN A 141 -5.58 -13.99 15.40
N GLY A 142 -6.86 -14.34 15.57
CA GLY A 142 -7.62 -14.05 16.78
C GLY A 142 -8.09 -12.58 16.89
N ILE A 143 -8.16 -11.87 15.76
CA ILE A 143 -8.65 -10.48 15.71
C ILE A 143 -10.14 -10.43 15.41
N TYR A 144 -10.82 -9.41 15.91
CA TYR A 144 -12.21 -9.15 15.60
C TYR A 144 -12.33 -8.38 14.27
N VAL A 145 -13.06 -8.96 13.32
CA VAL A 145 -13.22 -8.39 11.97
C VAL A 145 -14.70 -8.14 11.68
N THR A 146 -15.01 -6.94 11.24
CA THR A 146 -16.34 -6.55 10.74
C THR A 146 -16.29 -6.39 9.23
N VAL A 147 -17.26 -6.99 8.52
CA VAL A 147 -17.41 -6.87 7.06
C VAL A 147 -18.66 -6.06 6.74
N LEU A 148 -18.49 -4.95 6.05
CA LEU A 148 -19.58 -4.08 5.61
C LEU A 148 -19.55 -3.94 4.08
N THR A 149 -20.72 -3.96 3.47
CA THR A 149 -20.83 -3.51 2.09
C THR A 149 -20.80 -1.99 2.02
N GLN A 150 -20.37 -1.47 0.87
CA GLN A 150 -20.42 -0.04 0.63
C GLN A 150 -21.85 0.53 0.75
N ASP A 151 -22.87 -0.24 0.35
CA ASP A 151 -24.26 0.21 0.40
C ASP A 151 -24.76 0.32 1.84
N GLU A 152 -24.41 -0.62 2.73
CA GLU A 152 -24.67 -0.52 4.16
C GLU A 152 -24.04 0.75 4.75
N ILE A 153 -22.80 1.07 4.35
CA ILE A 153 -22.11 2.28 4.78
C ILE A 153 -22.79 3.54 4.23
N PHE A 154 -23.16 3.56 2.96
CA PHE A 154 -23.83 4.74 2.37
C PHE A 154 -25.14 5.05 3.08
N ASN A 155 -25.91 4.04 3.43
CA ASN A 155 -27.19 4.23 4.12
C ASN A 155 -27.03 4.97 5.46
N GLU A 156 -26.04 4.62 6.29
CA GLU A 156 -25.87 5.23 7.62
C GLU A 156 -24.92 6.44 7.64
N PHE A 157 -23.92 6.51 6.75
CA PHE A 157 -22.85 7.53 6.83
C PHE A 157 -22.87 8.57 5.71
N SER A 158 -23.75 8.41 4.70
CA SER A 158 -23.88 9.39 3.60
C SER A 158 -25.31 9.49 3.05
N SER A 159 -26.32 9.19 3.85
CA SER A 159 -27.75 9.33 3.51
C SER A 159 -28.13 8.61 2.20
N GLY A 160 -27.61 7.40 2.00
CA GLY A 160 -27.79 6.60 0.79
C GLY A 160 -26.97 7.06 -0.43
N THR A 161 -26.25 8.17 -0.33
CA THR A 161 -25.47 8.71 -1.44
C THR A 161 -24.10 8.00 -1.55
N ARG A 162 -23.71 7.58 -2.75
CA ARG A 162 -22.38 7.05 -3.02
C ARG A 162 -21.31 8.11 -2.74
N SER A 163 -20.57 7.94 -1.66
CA SER A 163 -19.61 8.93 -1.20
C SER A 163 -18.39 8.29 -0.54
N VAL A 164 -17.18 8.70 -0.96
CA VAL A 164 -15.93 8.31 -0.31
C VAL A 164 -15.90 8.75 1.16
N MET A 165 -16.61 9.83 1.49
CA MET A 165 -16.77 10.29 2.89
C MET A 165 -17.48 9.26 3.76
N GLY A 166 -18.40 8.47 3.19
CA GLY A 166 -19.09 7.41 3.92
C GLY A 166 -18.12 6.40 4.51
N TYR A 167 -17.17 5.90 3.71
CA TYR A 167 -16.15 4.94 4.18
C TYR A 167 -15.30 5.52 5.31
N ARG A 168 -14.83 6.76 5.12
CA ARG A 168 -14.01 7.44 6.14
C ARG A 168 -14.80 7.71 7.42
N ARG A 169 -16.10 8.09 7.35
CA ARG A 169 -16.94 8.33 8.51
C ARG A 169 -17.21 7.05 9.29
N ALA A 170 -17.48 5.94 8.62
CA ALA A 170 -17.63 4.64 9.25
C ALA A 170 -16.34 4.21 9.99
N ALA A 171 -15.19 4.34 9.34
CA ALA A 171 -13.90 4.06 9.95
C ALA A 171 -13.61 4.99 11.14
N LYS A 172 -13.90 6.31 10.99
CA LYS A 172 -13.71 7.29 12.06
C LYS A 172 -14.57 7.00 13.27
N MET A 173 -15.82 6.60 13.10
CA MET A 173 -16.70 6.23 14.20
C MET A 173 -16.10 5.10 15.06
N PHE A 174 -15.57 4.04 14.44
CA PHE A 174 -14.91 2.96 15.17
C PHE A 174 -13.61 3.41 15.83
N TYR A 175 -12.80 4.20 15.13
CA TYR A 175 -11.56 4.75 15.66
C TYR A 175 -11.80 5.67 16.88
N ASP A 176 -12.78 6.57 16.81
CA ASP A 176 -13.09 7.51 17.90
C ASP A 176 -13.59 6.79 19.17
N ARG A 177 -14.22 5.62 19.01
CA ARG A 177 -14.67 4.80 20.14
C ARG A 177 -13.50 4.12 20.85
N ASP A 178 -12.59 3.53 20.10
CA ASP A 178 -11.40 2.89 20.67
C ASP A 178 -10.24 2.86 19.66
N PRO A 179 -9.37 3.88 19.70
CA PRO A 179 -8.21 3.96 18.80
C PRO A 179 -7.13 2.91 19.11
N SER A 180 -7.20 2.24 20.27
CA SER A 180 -6.29 1.17 20.62
C SER A 180 -6.67 -0.17 19.98
N VAL A 181 -7.94 -0.36 19.66
CA VAL A 181 -8.49 -1.56 19.03
C VAL A 181 -8.53 -1.40 17.51
N PHE A 182 -9.10 -0.30 17.00
CA PHE A 182 -9.30 -0.11 15.56
C PHE A 182 -7.98 0.19 14.83
N ARG A 183 -7.45 -0.81 14.10
CA ARG A 183 -6.11 -0.75 13.50
C ARG A 183 -6.06 -0.87 11.99
N TYR A 184 -7.01 -1.61 11.37
CA TYR A 184 -6.89 -2.00 9.98
C TYR A 184 -8.15 -1.70 9.18
N ILE A 185 -7.97 -1.23 7.94
CA ILE A 185 -9.02 -1.03 6.94
C ILE A 185 -8.63 -1.81 5.68
N LEU A 186 -9.44 -2.75 5.25
CA LEU A 186 -9.26 -3.46 3.99
C LEU A 186 -10.38 -3.10 3.01
N LEU A 187 -9.99 -2.60 1.86
CA LEU A 187 -10.87 -2.40 0.71
C LEU A 187 -10.85 -3.68 -0.14
N TYR A 188 -11.85 -4.53 0.05
CA TYR A 188 -11.96 -5.81 -0.64
C TYR A 188 -12.82 -5.68 -1.89
N GLY A 189 -12.20 -5.25 -2.98
CA GLY A 189 -12.81 -4.94 -4.27
C GLY A 189 -11.96 -4.01 -5.11
N SER A 190 -12.13 -4.07 -6.44
CA SER A 190 -11.49 -3.13 -7.36
C SER A 190 -12.05 -1.73 -7.20
N ALA A 191 -11.34 -0.73 -7.73
CA ALA A 191 -11.78 0.65 -7.71
C ALA A 191 -12.15 1.16 -9.12
N THR A 192 -12.64 2.39 -9.19
CA THR A 192 -12.91 3.10 -10.44
C THR A 192 -12.53 4.57 -10.32
N TRP A 193 -12.07 5.15 -11.42
CA TRP A 193 -11.89 6.60 -11.53
C TRP A 193 -13.23 7.34 -11.70
N ASP A 194 -14.26 6.63 -12.19
CA ASP A 194 -15.59 7.17 -12.40
C ASP A 194 -16.55 6.76 -11.27
N ASN A 195 -16.33 7.34 -10.10
CA ASN A 195 -17.12 7.04 -8.89
C ASN A 195 -18.64 7.25 -9.06
N ARG A 196 -19.06 8.06 -10.05
CA ARG A 196 -20.44 8.42 -10.31
C ARG A 196 -21.05 7.71 -11.54
N PHE A 197 -20.25 6.93 -12.26
CA PHE A 197 -20.62 6.26 -13.50
C PHE A 197 -21.22 7.21 -14.56
N ILE A 198 -20.59 8.39 -14.71
CA ILE A 198 -21.00 9.38 -15.72
C ILE A 198 -20.51 8.98 -17.11
N ALA A 199 -19.27 8.49 -17.18
CA ALA A 199 -18.60 8.13 -18.43
C ALA A 199 -18.57 6.61 -18.67
N THR A 200 -18.80 5.80 -17.64
CA THR A 200 -18.75 4.33 -17.72
C THR A 200 -20.08 3.72 -17.29
N GLN A 201 -20.35 2.50 -17.72
CA GLN A 201 -21.50 1.74 -17.21
C GLN A 201 -21.31 1.40 -15.73
N PRO A 202 -22.40 1.39 -14.95
CA PRO A 202 -22.36 0.96 -13.55
C PRO A 202 -21.74 -0.43 -13.40
N ARG A 203 -20.83 -0.57 -12.44
CA ARG A 203 -20.11 -1.81 -12.13
C ARG A 203 -20.10 -2.03 -10.64
N ASP A 204 -19.93 -3.28 -10.23
CA ASP A 204 -19.78 -3.67 -8.83
C ASP A 204 -18.34 -3.43 -8.37
N VAL A 205 -18.02 -2.17 -8.09
CA VAL A 205 -16.69 -1.70 -7.69
C VAL A 205 -16.77 -0.75 -6.51
N LEU A 206 -15.70 -0.70 -5.72
CA LEU A 206 -15.56 0.25 -4.62
C LEU A 206 -15.21 1.65 -5.13
N LEU A 207 -15.45 2.65 -4.31
CA LEU A 207 -15.03 4.01 -4.58
C LEU A 207 -13.52 4.17 -4.35
N SER A 208 -12.94 5.14 -5.04
CA SER A 208 -11.57 5.61 -4.82
C SER A 208 -11.56 7.08 -4.42
N TYR A 209 -10.69 7.46 -3.47
CA TYR A 209 -10.43 8.86 -3.23
C TYR A 209 -9.50 9.40 -4.31
N GLN A 210 -9.89 10.52 -4.89
CA GLN A 210 -9.16 11.19 -5.97
C GLN A 210 -8.92 12.65 -5.58
N VAL A 211 -7.72 13.14 -5.88
CA VAL A 211 -7.41 14.55 -5.65
C VAL A 211 -8.26 15.46 -6.55
N GLN A 212 -8.53 16.67 -6.08
CA GLN A 212 -9.47 17.60 -6.72
C GLN A 212 -9.04 18.05 -8.14
N ASN A 213 -7.74 18.18 -8.39
CA ASN A 213 -7.17 18.63 -9.67
C ASN A 213 -6.82 17.45 -10.58
N GLN A 214 -7.74 16.53 -10.77
CA GLN A 214 -7.48 15.37 -11.59
C GLN A 214 -7.32 15.72 -13.06
N SER A 215 -6.14 15.48 -13.59
CA SER A 215 -5.94 15.15 -14.99
C SER A 215 -6.08 13.63 -15.14
N HIS A 216 -6.73 13.17 -16.21
CA HIS A 216 -6.74 11.73 -16.53
C HIS A 216 -5.38 11.21 -16.99
N ALA A 217 -4.41 12.10 -17.17
CA ALA A 217 -3.05 11.72 -17.51
C ALA A 217 -2.39 11.10 -16.28
N VAL A 218 -2.04 9.83 -16.38
CA VAL A 218 -1.22 9.12 -15.38
C VAL A 218 0.15 9.79 -15.16
N GLU A 219 0.55 10.64 -16.11
CA GLU A 219 1.83 11.35 -16.14
C GLU A 219 1.87 12.59 -15.23
N ASN A 220 0.75 13.02 -14.68
CA ASN A 220 0.73 14.19 -13.81
C ASN A 220 0.93 13.80 -12.35
N ALA A 221 2.09 14.07 -11.81
CA ALA A 221 2.47 13.74 -10.42
C ALA A 221 1.66 14.49 -9.35
N THR A 222 0.91 15.52 -9.70
CA THR A 222 -0.02 16.18 -8.77
C THR A 222 -1.40 15.56 -8.73
N CYS A 223 -1.67 14.62 -9.65
CA CYS A 223 -2.91 13.86 -9.70
C CYS A 223 -2.67 12.49 -9.08
N TYR A 224 -3.37 12.16 -8.01
CA TYR A 224 -3.23 10.84 -7.37
C TYR A 224 -4.59 10.28 -6.95
N THR A 225 -4.62 8.96 -6.87
CA THR A 225 -5.68 8.20 -6.21
C THR A 225 -5.08 7.56 -4.97
N SER A 226 -5.74 7.72 -3.82
CA SER A 226 -5.14 7.32 -2.55
C SER A 226 -6.12 6.64 -1.61
N ASP A 227 -5.82 5.40 -1.25
CA ASP A 227 -6.55 4.71 -0.20
C ASP A 227 -6.15 5.21 1.21
N ASN A 228 -5.00 5.92 1.36
CA ASN A 228 -4.58 6.53 2.63
C ASN A 228 -5.63 7.50 3.20
N TYR A 229 -6.45 8.11 2.32
CA TYR A 229 -7.56 8.97 2.71
C TYR A 229 -8.50 8.32 3.72
N PHE A 230 -8.81 7.05 3.55
CA PHE A 230 -9.75 6.34 4.41
C PHE A 230 -9.23 6.10 5.84
N ALA A 231 -7.92 6.23 6.01
CA ALA A 231 -7.23 6.08 7.30
C ALA A 231 -6.87 7.40 7.99
N MET A 232 -7.22 8.56 7.41
CA MET A 232 -7.01 9.88 8.00
C MET A 232 -8.16 10.24 8.94
N LEU A 233 -8.12 9.71 10.17
CA LEU A 233 -9.25 9.69 11.11
C LEU A 233 -9.19 10.77 12.20
N GLY A 234 -8.19 11.66 12.16
CA GLY A 234 -8.05 12.74 13.14
C GLY A 234 -9.15 13.79 13.08
N ASP A 235 -9.37 14.51 14.21
CA ASP A 235 -10.38 15.57 14.32
C ASP A 235 -10.01 16.84 13.56
N ASN A 236 -8.71 17.10 13.39
CA ASN A 236 -8.18 18.24 12.67
C ASN A 236 -8.12 18.02 11.15
N TYR A 237 -9.00 17.20 10.62
CA TYR A 237 -9.06 16.94 9.18
C TYR A 237 -9.33 18.24 8.41
N ARG A 238 -8.44 18.55 7.45
CA ARG A 238 -8.55 19.69 6.54
C ARG A 238 -8.45 19.21 5.10
N SER A 239 -9.45 19.53 4.32
CA SER A 239 -9.52 19.12 2.91
C SER A 239 -8.51 19.86 2.02
N ASP A 240 -8.09 21.05 2.42
CA ASP A 240 -7.14 21.90 1.69
C ASP A 240 -5.68 21.44 1.82
N ASN A 241 -5.34 20.68 2.89
CA ASN A 241 -3.99 20.19 3.18
C ASN A 241 -3.99 18.68 3.50
N ILE A 242 -4.75 17.92 2.73
CA ILE A 242 -4.95 16.49 2.99
C ILE A 242 -3.66 15.67 2.99
N TYR A 243 -2.69 16.04 2.16
CA TYR A 243 -1.40 15.34 2.04
C TYR A 243 -0.54 15.45 3.30
N PHE A 244 -0.79 16.42 4.18
CA PHE A 244 -0.13 16.54 5.49
C PHE A 244 -0.87 15.84 6.63
N GLN A 245 -2.01 15.20 6.35
CA GLN A 245 -2.76 14.49 7.40
C GLN A 245 -2.13 13.13 7.70
N PRO A 246 -1.88 12.81 8.98
CA PRO A 246 -1.40 11.48 9.34
C PRO A 246 -2.48 10.42 9.13
N THR A 247 -2.04 9.19 8.90
CA THR A 247 -2.91 8.01 8.88
C THR A 247 -2.94 7.37 10.26
N HIS A 248 -4.15 7.09 10.77
CA HIS A 248 -4.38 6.58 12.12
C HIS A 248 -4.60 5.07 12.15
N ALA A 249 -5.01 4.49 11.03
CA ALA A 249 -5.13 3.06 10.81
C ALA A 249 -4.29 2.66 9.59
N SER A 250 -3.95 1.39 9.48
CA SER A 250 -3.27 0.84 8.31
C SER A 250 -4.30 0.43 7.27
N VAL A 251 -4.17 0.91 6.05
CA VAL A 251 -5.11 0.65 4.97
C VAL A 251 -4.45 -0.16 3.86
N GLY A 252 -5.20 -1.10 3.29
CA GLY A 252 -4.80 -1.85 2.11
C GLY A 252 -5.98 -2.14 1.20
N ARG A 253 -5.69 -2.49 -0.04
CA ARG A 253 -6.70 -2.91 -1.01
C ARG A 253 -6.33 -4.25 -1.63
N LEU A 254 -7.31 -5.13 -1.71
CA LEU A 254 -7.28 -6.31 -2.55
C LEU A 254 -8.24 -6.07 -3.72
N PRO A 255 -7.74 -5.75 -4.94
CA PRO A 255 -8.57 -5.39 -6.08
C PRO A 255 -9.24 -6.60 -6.71
N VAL A 256 -10.10 -7.25 -5.93
CA VAL A 256 -10.92 -8.39 -6.34
C VAL A 256 -12.01 -7.91 -7.28
N VAL A 257 -12.17 -8.59 -8.40
CA VAL A 257 -13.18 -8.27 -9.42
C VAL A 257 -14.25 -9.35 -9.58
N ASP A 258 -13.96 -10.56 -9.11
CA ASP A 258 -14.85 -11.72 -9.24
C ASP A 258 -14.54 -12.82 -8.21
N ALA A 259 -15.39 -13.83 -8.19
CA ALA A 259 -15.27 -15.00 -7.33
C ALA A 259 -13.95 -15.80 -7.52
N SER A 260 -13.39 -15.81 -8.72
CA SER A 260 -12.15 -16.53 -9.00
C SER A 260 -10.96 -15.86 -8.35
N LYS A 261 -10.82 -14.53 -8.54
CA LYS A 261 -9.79 -13.72 -7.86
C LYS A 261 -9.97 -13.75 -6.35
N ALA A 262 -11.21 -13.68 -5.85
CA ALA A 262 -11.53 -13.78 -4.43
C ALA A 262 -10.99 -15.08 -3.80
N ARG A 263 -11.32 -16.23 -4.38
CA ARG A 263 -10.84 -17.52 -3.87
C ARG A 263 -9.32 -17.65 -3.93
N LYS A 264 -8.68 -17.20 -5.01
CA LYS A 264 -7.22 -17.26 -5.15
C LYS A 264 -6.53 -16.49 -4.02
N ILE A 265 -6.95 -15.28 -3.74
CA ILE A 265 -6.31 -14.46 -2.71
C ILE A 265 -6.62 -14.98 -1.30
N ASN A 266 -7.86 -15.40 -1.02
CA ASN A 266 -8.23 -15.99 0.27
C ASN A 266 -7.42 -17.27 0.54
N ASN A 267 -7.26 -18.16 -0.46
CA ASN A 267 -6.42 -19.34 -0.37
C ASN A 267 -4.95 -19.02 -0.12
N LYS A 268 -4.42 -17.98 -0.78
CA LYS A 268 -3.05 -17.52 -0.57
C LYS A 268 -2.84 -17.03 0.86
N ILE A 269 -3.76 -16.22 1.38
CA ILE A 269 -3.71 -15.71 2.75
C ILE A 269 -3.85 -16.86 3.77
N ALA A 270 -4.76 -17.79 3.55
CA ALA A 270 -4.88 -18.98 4.39
C ALA A 270 -3.57 -19.78 4.44
N ARG A 271 -2.94 -20.01 3.28
CA ARG A 271 -1.64 -20.69 3.20
C ARG A 271 -0.52 -19.94 3.89
N PHE A 272 -0.53 -18.61 3.85
CA PHE A 272 0.43 -17.79 4.58
C PHE A 272 0.35 -18.02 6.10
N PHE A 273 -0.86 -18.08 6.66
CA PHE A 273 -1.04 -18.41 8.08
C PHE A 273 -0.67 -19.87 8.40
N ASP A 274 -0.96 -20.82 7.51
CA ASP A 274 -0.64 -22.22 7.72
C ASP A 274 0.86 -22.53 7.59
N ASN A 275 1.56 -21.78 6.73
CA ASN A 275 2.97 -21.94 6.43
C ASN A 275 3.67 -20.56 6.37
N PRO A 276 3.74 -19.83 7.50
CA PRO A 276 4.36 -18.52 7.51
C PRO A 276 5.82 -18.61 7.08
N PRO A 277 6.34 -17.59 6.38
CA PRO A 277 7.74 -17.51 6.02
C PRO A 277 8.65 -17.68 7.24
N SER A 278 9.82 -18.27 7.02
CA SER A 278 10.84 -18.37 8.07
C SER A 278 11.39 -16.98 8.42
N PRO A 279 11.70 -16.68 9.67
CA PRO A 279 12.44 -15.48 10.04
C PRO A 279 13.77 -15.30 9.28
N ALA A 280 14.38 -16.40 8.80
CA ALA A 280 15.55 -16.32 7.92
C ALA A 280 15.25 -15.63 6.59
N THR A 281 14.05 -15.81 6.03
CA THR A 281 13.66 -15.11 4.80
C THR A 281 13.30 -13.65 5.05
N TYR A 282 12.80 -13.31 6.25
CA TYR A 282 12.60 -11.93 6.66
C TYR A 282 13.90 -11.12 6.63
N LEU A 283 15.01 -11.71 7.04
CA LEU A 283 16.34 -11.07 7.04
C LEU A 283 17.05 -11.10 5.68
N ARG A 284 16.32 -11.37 4.59
CA ARG A 284 16.86 -11.37 3.24
C ARG A 284 16.00 -10.52 2.30
N GLY A 285 16.65 -9.68 1.50
CA GLY A 285 15.98 -8.83 0.52
C GLY A 285 16.55 -8.94 -0.88
N ILE A 286 15.75 -8.53 -1.85
CA ILE A 286 16.10 -8.39 -3.26
C ILE A 286 16.05 -6.90 -3.59
N PHE A 287 17.17 -6.33 -4.02
CA PHE A 287 17.35 -4.93 -4.33
C PHE A 287 17.63 -4.76 -5.81
N ILE A 288 16.69 -4.22 -6.55
CA ILE A 288 16.74 -4.07 -7.99
C ILE A 288 16.77 -2.59 -8.34
N SER A 289 17.65 -2.20 -9.26
CA SER A 289 17.63 -0.85 -9.82
C SER A 289 17.76 -0.84 -11.33
N ASP A 290 17.14 0.17 -11.91
CA ASP A 290 17.20 0.50 -13.32
C ASP A 290 18.51 1.23 -13.68
N ASP A 291 18.77 1.38 -14.97
CA ASP A 291 19.78 2.28 -15.50
C ASP A 291 19.20 3.67 -15.80
N GLY A 292 19.91 4.49 -16.50
CA GLY A 292 19.55 5.87 -16.79
C GLY A 292 19.78 6.83 -15.63
N ASP A 293 19.38 8.09 -15.81
CA ASP A 293 19.41 9.15 -14.82
C ASP A 293 20.73 9.29 -14.04
N GLN A 294 21.86 9.05 -14.72
CA GLN A 294 23.21 9.21 -14.16
C GLN A 294 23.45 8.40 -12.88
N TRP A 295 23.05 7.12 -12.83
CA TRP A 295 23.26 6.19 -11.71
C TRP A 295 22.40 6.47 -10.47
N VAL A 296 21.45 7.40 -10.55
CA VAL A 296 20.68 7.80 -9.37
C VAL A 296 19.91 6.62 -8.77
N HIS A 297 19.30 5.77 -9.60
CA HIS A 297 18.51 4.62 -9.14
C HIS A 297 19.37 3.59 -8.39
N THR A 298 20.57 3.33 -8.87
CA THR A 298 21.50 2.42 -8.20
C THR A 298 21.97 2.98 -6.86
N ARG A 299 22.36 4.28 -6.82
CA ARG A 299 22.71 4.95 -5.56
C ARG A 299 21.55 4.95 -4.56
N GLN A 300 20.33 5.16 -5.03
CA GLN A 300 19.13 5.10 -4.19
C GLN A 300 18.89 3.70 -3.62
N SER A 301 19.08 2.66 -4.44
CA SER A 301 18.97 1.26 -4.01
C SER A 301 20.01 0.92 -2.95
N GLN A 302 21.27 1.35 -3.13
CA GLN A 302 22.34 1.15 -2.15
C GLN A 302 22.07 1.90 -0.83
N ALA A 303 21.69 3.18 -0.90
CA ALA A 303 21.35 3.96 0.29
C ALA A 303 20.16 3.39 1.06
N THR A 304 19.21 2.76 0.36
CA THR A 304 18.08 2.06 1.00
C THR A 304 18.55 0.82 1.74
N LEU A 305 19.48 0.04 1.16
CA LEU A 305 20.07 -1.12 1.82
C LEU A 305 20.90 -0.73 3.05
N GLU A 306 21.70 0.33 2.95
CA GLU A 306 22.49 0.86 4.05
C GLU A 306 21.59 1.27 5.23
N ALA A 307 20.55 2.05 4.98
CA ALA A 307 19.60 2.47 6.00
C ALA A 307 18.88 1.29 6.68
N LEU A 308 18.54 0.24 5.91
CA LEU A 308 17.98 -0.98 6.46
C LEU A 308 18.99 -1.69 7.38
N ARG A 309 20.26 -1.79 6.97
CA ARG A 309 21.33 -2.46 7.73
C ARG A 309 21.76 -1.72 9.00
N GLU A 310 21.57 -0.40 9.07
CA GLU A 310 21.79 0.35 10.32
C GLU A 310 20.98 -0.24 11.49
N HIS A 311 19.78 -0.77 11.21
CA HIS A 311 18.91 -1.37 12.23
C HIS A 311 18.95 -2.90 12.22
N GLN A 312 19.34 -3.52 11.11
CA GLN A 312 19.43 -4.97 10.93
C GLN A 312 20.77 -5.35 10.31
N PRO A 313 21.90 -5.31 11.06
CA PRO A 313 23.24 -5.59 10.53
C PRO A 313 23.38 -6.99 9.89
N GLY A 314 22.56 -7.96 10.34
CA GLY A 314 22.50 -9.31 9.79
C GLY A 314 21.69 -9.45 8.50
N PHE A 315 21.14 -8.35 7.96
CA PHE A 315 20.32 -8.40 6.76
C PHE A 315 21.17 -8.69 5.53
N THR A 316 20.77 -9.70 4.75
CA THR A 316 21.44 -10.10 3.51
C THR A 316 20.67 -9.56 2.31
N ALA A 317 21.40 -9.06 1.30
CA ALA A 317 20.80 -8.51 0.10
C ALA A 317 21.28 -9.26 -1.14
N MET A 318 20.36 -9.51 -2.06
CA MET A 318 20.61 -9.92 -3.42
C MET A 318 20.41 -8.68 -4.30
N GLN A 319 21.51 -8.16 -4.87
CA GLN A 319 21.55 -6.86 -5.54
C GLN A 319 21.65 -7.06 -7.05
N GLY A 320 20.66 -6.57 -7.78
CA GLY A 320 20.62 -6.58 -9.23
C GLY A 320 20.48 -5.17 -9.78
N HIS A 321 21.50 -4.68 -10.43
CA HIS A 321 21.53 -3.38 -11.06
C HIS A 321 21.63 -3.54 -12.58
N THR A 322 20.72 -2.92 -13.34
CA THR A 322 20.68 -3.09 -14.80
C THR A 322 22.02 -2.75 -15.43
N TYR A 323 22.74 -1.78 -14.88
CA TYR A 323 24.09 -1.40 -15.34
C TYR A 323 25.17 -2.51 -15.26
N ILE A 324 24.96 -3.57 -14.49
CA ILE A 324 25.91 -4.69 -14.39
C ILE A 324 25.79 -5.60 -15.61
N TYR A 325 24.60 -5.70 -16.19
CA TYR A 325 24.29 -6.67 -17.24
C TYR A 325 24.38 -6.07 -18.64
N PRO A 326 24.78 -6.87 -19.66
CA PRO A 326 24.81 -6.39 -21.03
C PRO A 326 23.41 -6.18 -21.57
N ARG A 327 23.20 -5.04 -22.21
CA ARG A 327 21.97 -4.74 -22.92
C ARG A 327 21.99 -5.42 -24.31
N LYS A 328 20.91 -6.13 -24.64
CA LYS A 328 20.73 -6.77 -25.95
C LYS A 328 19.50 -6.17 -26.62
N GLU A 329 19.73 -5.32 -27.59
CA GLU A 329 18.68 -4.53 -28.27
C GLU A 329 17.83 -3.74 -27.27
N SER A 330 17.23 -3.32 -26.77
CA SER A 330 16.38 -2.67 -25.74
C SER A 330 15.94 -3.63 -24.63
N ARG A 331 16.68 -4.72 -24.37
CA ARG A 331 16.31 -5.71 -23.34
C ARG A 331 17.50 -6.12 -22.49
N CYS A 332 17.20 -6.60 -21.28
CA CYS A 332 18.20 -7.09 -20.33
C CYS A 332 17.84 -8.52 -19.84
N PRO A 333 18.01 -9.56 -20.69
CA PRO A 333 17.59 -10.92 -20.32
C PRO A 333 18.30 -11.48 -19.10
N GLU A 334 19.58 -11.14 -18.89
CA GLU A 334 20.35 -11.60 -17.75
C GLU A 334 19.80 -11.05 -16.43
N MET A 335 19.23 -9.83 -16.43
CA MET A 335 18.52 -9.27 -15.30
C MET A 335 17.22 -10.05 -15.00
N VAL A 336 16.49 -10.46 -16.04
CA VAL A 336 15.28 -11.30 -15.88
C VAL A 336 15.65 -12.62 -15.19
N ASP A 337 16.70 -13.28 -15.67
CA ASP A 337 17.18 -14.54 -15.10
C ASP A 337 17.64 -14.36 -13.65
N TYR A 338 18.32 -13.25 -13.34
CA TYR A 338 18.77 -12.92 -11.99
C TYR A 338 17.58 -12.74 -11.04
N ILE A 339 16.57 -11.93 -11.41
CA ILE A 339 15.37 -11.73 -10.60
C ILE A 339 14.66 -13.07 -10.37
N ALA A 340 14.48 -13.88 -11.41
CA ALA A 340 13.85 -15.18 -11.29
C ALA A 340 14.61 -16.12 -10.34
N ALA A 341 15.95 -16.13 -10.42
CA ALA A 341 16.79 -16.92 -9.53
C ALA A 341 16.71 -16.46 -8.06
N THR A 342 16.70 -15.16 -7.81
CA THR A 342 16.60 -14.60 -6.46
C THR A 342 15.23 -14.85 -5.82
N LEU A 343 14.14 -14.73 -6.58
CA LEU A 343 12.78 -15.06 -6.11
C LEU A 343 12.63 -16.56 -5.80
N LYS A 344 13.29 -17.42 -6.58
CA LYS A 344 13.36 -18.85 -6.32
C LYS A 344 14.20 -19.18 -5.08
N ARG A 345 15.27 -18.44 -4.81
CA ARG A 345 16.07 -18.56 -3.57
C ARG A 345 15.26 -18.12 -2.35
N GLY A 346 14.46 -17.07 -2.48
CA GLY A 346 13.51 -16.57 -1.50
C GLY A 346 14.08 -15.45 -0.62
N ALA A 347 13.25 -14.44 -0.47
CA ALA A 347 13.46 -13.25 0.37
C ALA A 347 12.14 -12.80 0.98
N GLY A 348 12.17 -12.05 2.08
CA GLY A 348 10.99 -11.45 2.69
C GLY A 348 10.70 -10.03 2.19
N TYR A 349 11.71 -9.38 1.59
CA TYR A 349 11.62 -8.02 1.10
C TYR A 349 12.11 -7.94 -0.36
N PHE A 350 11.40 -7.18 -1.17
CA PHE A 350 11.78 -6.86 -2.55
C PHE A 350 11.64 -5.36 -2.73
N THR A 351 12.67 -4.70 -3.26
CA THR A 351 12.55 -3.29 -3.63
C THR A 351 13.11 -3.04 -5.02
N TYR A 352 12.44 -2.14 -5.70
CA TYR A 352 12.82 -1.66 -7.02
C TYR A 352 12.91 -0.14 -7.02
N SER A 353 13.99 0.41 -7.60
CA SER A 353 14.18 1.84 -7.87
C SER A 353 14.46 2.05 -9.35
N GLY A 354 13.61 2.80 -10.06
CA GLY A 354 13.76 2.99 -11.49
C GLY A 354 12.50 3.49 -12.18
N HIS A 355 12.55 3.44 -13.51
CA HIS A 355 11.39 3.74 -14.35
C HIS A 355 10.37 2.59 -14.34
N GLY A 356 9.12 2.92 -14.62
CA GLY A 356 8.07 1.91 -14.71
C GLY A 356 6.82 2.42 -15.39
N THR A 357 6.04 1.44 -15.81
CA THR A 357 4.72 1.64 -16.42
C THR A 357 3.67 0.84 -15.63
N GLU A 358 2.45 0.85 -16.10
CA GLU A 358 1.37 0.06 -15.49
C GLU A 358 1.67 -1.45 -15.47
N GLN A 359 2.47 -1.95 -16.40
CA GLN A 359 2.68 -3.39 -16.62
C GLN A 359 4.15 -3.82 -16.68
N ALA A 360 5.11 -2.90 -16.55
CA ALA A 360 6.53 -3.23 -16.66
C ALA A 360 7.41 -2.37 -15.75
N LEU A 361 8.51 -2.94 -15.29
CA LEU A 361 9.61 -2.26 -14.63
C LEU A 361 10.79 -2.13 -15.58
N GLY A 362 11.46 -0.96 -15.54
CA GLY A 362 12.55 -0.59 -16.41
C GLY A 362 12.11 -0.14 -17.82
N LEU A 363 12.90 0.73 -18.41
CA LEU A 363 12.70 1.13 -19.81
C LEU A 363 12.86 -0.07 -20.77
N GLU A 364 13.68 -1.04 -20.39
CA GLU A 364 13.90 -2.31 -21.10
C GLU A 364 12.78 -3.33 -20.87
N CYS A 365 11.76 -2.98 -20.06
CA CYS A 365 10.69 -3.88 -19.67
C CYS A 365 11.23 -5.25 -19.19
N PHE A 366 12.32 -5.23 -18.39
CA PHE A 366 12.97 -6.44 -17.93
C PHE A 366 12.12 -7.25 -16.95
N TRP A 367 11.13 -6.63 -16.29
CA TRP A 367 10.17 -7.33 -15.45
C TRP A 367 8.74 -6.88 -15.77
N THR A 368 7.92 -7.80 -16.27
CA THR A 368 6.55 -7.52 -16.70
C THR A 368 5.53 -8.25 -15.81
N ASP A 369 4.25 -7.84 -15.88
CA ASP A 369 3.12 -8.53 -15.27
C ASP A 369 3.14 -10.04 -15.60
N LYS A 370 3.37 -10.41 -16.86
CA LYS A 370 3.45 -11.81 -17.31
C LYS A 370 4.63 -12.57 -16.71
N LEU A 371 5.79 -11.93 -16.58
CA LEU A 371 6.94 -12.52 -15.91
C LEU A 371 6.67 -12.70 -14.42
N ALA A 372 6.06 -11.72 -13.77
CA ALA A 372 5.66 -11.83 -12.37
C ALA A 372 4.70 -13.02 -12.14
N GLU A 373 3.74 -13.24 -13.05
CA GLU A 373 2.80 -14.38 -12.99
C GLU A 373 3.46 -15.72 -13.29
N SER A 374 4.42 -15.81 -14.20
CA SER A 374 5.05 -17.06 -14.63
C SER A 374 6.23 -17.51 -13.78
N THR A 375 6.88 -16.60 -13.06
CA THR A 375 8.06 -16.88 -12.25
C THR A 375 7.74 -17.72 -11.02
N LEU A 376 8.70 -18.56 -10.58
CA LEU A 376 8.60 -19.35 -9.36
C LEU A 376 9.06 -18.58 -8.14
N TYR A 377 8.23 -18.54 -7.12
CA TYR A 377 8.52 -17.95 -5.82
C TYR A 377 8.64 -19.06 -4.77
N SER A 378 9.70 -19.06 -4.00
CA SER A 378 9.82 -19.99 -2.86
C SER A 378 9.07 -19.50 -1.61
N VAL A 379 8.99 -18.19 -1.46
CA VAL A 379 8.19 -17.45 -0.47
C VAL A 379 7.58 -16.23 -1.14
N SER A 380 6.59 -15.62 -0.49
CA SER A 380 5.95 -14.39 -0.98
C SER A 380 6.54 -13.17 -0.25
N PRO A 381 7.45 -12.39 -0.88
CA PRO A 381 7.99 -11.19 -0.25
C PRO A 381 6.98 -10.03 -0.24
N LEU A 382 7.22 -9.04 0.63
CA LEU A 382 6.68 -7.70 0.45
C LEU A 382 7.48 -6.99 -0.65
N ALA A 383 6.80 -6.30 -1.56
CA ALA A 383 7.46 -5.45 -2.54
C ALA A 383 7.24 -3.96 -2.25
N MET A 384 8.30 -3.17 -2.41
CA MET A 384 8.24 -1.71 -2.50
C MET A 384 8.75 -1.29 -3.89
N LEU A 385 7.86 -0.73 -4.71
CA LEU A 385 8.16 -0.29 -6.07
C LEU A 385 8.31 1.24 -6.10
N ALA A 386 9.53 1.72 -5.95
CA ALA A 386 9.86 3.16 -6.04
C ALA A 386 9.94 3.59 -7.51
N THR A 387 8.78 3.62 -8.16
CA THR A 387 8.60 3.89 -9.59
C THR A 387 7.22 4.47 -9.88
N CYS A 388 7.03 4.96 -11.10
CA CYS A 388 5.75 5.51 -11.56
C CYS A 388 4.70 4.43 -11.82
N VAL A 389 3.44 4.77 -11.65
CA VAL A 389 2.21 4.17 -12.23
C VAL A 389 2.09 2.63 -12.15
N SER A 390 2.83 1.97 -11.26
CA SER A 390 2.80 0.50 -11.17
C SER A 390 1.56 -0.05 -10.44
N TYR A 391 0.71 0.85 -9.88
CA TYR A 391 -0.57 0.50 -9.25
C TYR A 391 -1.65 1.56 -9.51
N PRO A 392 -2.09 1.79 -10.76
CA PRO A 392 -3.20 2.69 -11.09
C PRO A 392 -4.55 2.06 -10.68
N LEU A 393 -4.76 1.91 -9.40
CA LEU A 393 -5.82 1.11 -8.74
C LEU A 393 -7.26 1.44 -9.18
N ASP A 394 -7.47 2.64 -9.71
CA ASP A 394 -8.78 3.13 -10.17
C ASP A 394 -9.00 2.97 -11.69
N ARG A 395 -8.00 2.54 -12.46
CA ARG A 395 -8.05 2.47 -13.92
C ARG A 395 -7.91 1.07 -14.50
N MET A 396 -7.08 0.23 -13.90
CA MET A 396 -6.73 -1.10 -14.41
C MET A 396 -6.89 -2.15 -13.33
N ASN A 397 -7.30 -3.35 -13.74
CA ASN A 397 -7.44 -4.51 -12.87
C ASN A 397 -6.34 -5.58 -13.10
N ASN A 398 -5.31 -5.26 -13.87
CA ASN A 398 -4.16 -6.12 -14.16
C ASN A 398 -2.88 -5.27 -14.26
N ALA A 399 -2.71 -4.33 -13.32
CA ALA A 399 -1.47 -3.60 -13.18
C ALA A 399 -0.37 -4.50 -12.60
N MET A 400 0.87 -4.02 -12.64
CA MET A 400 2.03 -4.75 -12.11
C MET A 400 1.80 -5.24 -10.66
N ALA A 401 1.28 -4.36 -9.77
CA ALA A 401 1.00 -4.71 -8.39
C ALA A 401 -0.07 -5.83 -8.29
N ASP A 402 -1.11 -5.77 -9.12
CA ASP A 402 -2.15 -6.81 -9.15
C ASP A 402 -1.58 -8.17 -9.57
N ALA A 403 -0.81 -8.20 -10.67
CA ALA A 403 -0.18 -9.42 -11.19
C ALA A 403 0.74 -10.06 -10.13
N MET A 404 1.52 -9.23 -9.42
CA MET A 404 2.39 -9.68 -8.35
C MET A 404 1.62 -10.27 -7.16
N VAL A 405 0.49 -9.66 -6.74
CA VAL A 405 -0.25 -10.08 -5.56
C VAL A 405 -1.17 -11.28 -5.86
N PHE A 406 -1.87 -11.29 -7.00
CA PHE A 406 -2.87 -12.32 -7.30
C PHE A 406 -2.31 -13.62 -7.87
N LYS A 407 -0.99 -13.75 -8.00
CA LYS A 407 -0.38 -15.05 -8.33
C LYS A 407 -0.67 -16.05 -7.20
N GLU A 408 -1.40 -17.12 -7.52
CA GLU A 408 -1.90 -18.09 -6.54
C GLU A 408 -0.79 -18.87 -5.84
N ASP A 409 0.19 -19.37 -6.63
CA ASP A 409 1.31 -20.17 -6.12
C ASP A 409 2.59 -19.32 -6.02
N GLY A 410 2.63 -18.42 -5.05
CA GLY A 410 3.75 -17.49 -4.84
C GLY A 410 3.35 -16.04 -5.04
N GLY A 411 4.10 -15.28 -5.85
CA GLY A 411 3.91 -13.85 -6.00
C GLY A 411 4.27 -13.07 -4.74
N MET A 412 3.93 -11.79 -4.69
CA MET A 412 4.17 -10.94 -3.52
C MET A 412 3.04 -11.10 -2.51
N ILE A 413 3.35 -10.99 -1.20
CA ILE A 413 2.32 -10.97 -0.14
C ILE A 413 1.57 -9.65 -0.11
N GLY A 414 2.22 -8.60 -0.57
CA GLY A 414 1.69 -7.27 -0.76
C GLY A 414 2.68 -6.42 -1.53
N VAL A 415 2.20 -5.34 -2.13
CA VAL A 415 2.99 -4.40 -2.93
C VAL A 415 2.65 -2.97 -2.53
N ILE A 416 3.66 -2.19 -2.16
CA ILE A 416 3.54 -0.74 -2.00
C ILE A 416 3.96 -0.11 -3.32
N ALA A 417 3.04 0.60 -3.99
CA ALA A 417 3.29 1.12 -5.32
C ALA A 417 2.46 2.37 -5.63
N ALA A 418 2.89 3.14 -6.63
CA ALA A 418 2.28 4.41 -6.98
C ALA A 418 1.11 4.28 -7.96
N SER A 419 0.03 5.03 -7.71
CA SER A 419 -1.16 5.10 -8.56
C SER A 419 -1.00 6.01 -9.78
N ARG A 420 0.00 6.90 -9.76
CA ARG A 420 0.30 7.89 -10.81
C ARG A 420 1.82 8.07 -10.94
N SER A 421 2.22 8.95 -11.86
CA SER A 421 3.61 9.39 -11.93
C SER A 421 4.04 10.05 -10.62
N VAL A 422 5.27 9.81 -10.24
CA VAL A 422 5.89 10.24 -8.99
C VAL A 422 7.28 10.81 -9.25
N TYR A 423 7.77 11.62 -8.31
CA TYR A 423 9.07 12.25 -8.44
C TYR A 423 10.18 11.37 -7.89
N LEU A 424 11.24 11.23 -8.66
CA LEU A 424 12.40 10.39 -8.39
C LEU A 424 13.00 10.59 -6.99
N GLU A 425 13.27 11.85 -6.60
CA GLU A 425 13.90 12.19 -5.32
C GLU A 425 12.99 11.88 -4.11
N PHE A 426 11.67 12.08 -4.26
CA PHE A 426 10.71 11.78 -3.19
C PHE A 426 10.43 10.28 -3.08
N ASN A 427 10.55 9.54 -4.20
CA ASN A 427 10.48 8.08 -4.20
C ASN A 427 11.58 7.47 -3.34
N GLN A 428 12.80 8.02 -3.42
CA GLN A 428 13.92 7.56 -2.59
C GLN A 428 13.62 7.73 -1.10
N THR A 429 13.10 8.90 -0.70
CA THR A 429 12.81 9.19 0.69
C THR A 429 11.78 8.21 1.25
N LEU A 430 10.70 7.96 0.52
CA LEU A 430 9.67 7.01 0.94
C LEU A 430 10.20 5.55 0.93
N ASN A 431 10.95 5.14 -0.10
CA ASN A 431 11.52 3.80 -0.18
C ASN A 431 12.43 3.51 1.02
N ARG A 432 13.30 4.47 1.36
CA ARG A 432 14.16 4.39 2.54
C ARG A 432 13.35 4.31 3.83
N ALA A 433 12.33 5.16 3.99
CA ALA A 433 11.48 5.14 5.19
C ALA A 433 10.73 3.80 5.36
N VAL A 434 10.20 3.21 4.26
CA VAL A 434 9.57 1.87 4.29
C VAL A 434 10.59 0.78 4.64
N ALA A 435 11.81 0.84 4.09
CA ALA A 435 12.87 -0.12 4.42
C ALA A 435 13.30 -0.03 5.89
N VAL A 436 13.40 1.18 6.44
CA VAL A 436 13.68 1.42 7.86
C VAL A 436 12.52 0.89 8.73
N ALA A 437 11.27 1.17 8.38
CA ALA A 437 10.11 0.63 9.08
C ALA A 437 10.11 -0.92 9.06
N TYR A 438 10.45 -1.53 7.90
CA TYR A 438 10.60 -2.98 7.79
C TYR A 438 11.73 -3.51 8.70
N SER A 439 12.87 -2.87 8.73
CA SER A 439 14.01 -3.29 9.56
C SER A 439 13.75 -3.22 11.06
N LYS A 440 12.87 -2.31 11.48
CA LYS A 440 12.42 -2.11 12.86
C LYS A 440 11.19 -2.94 13.22
N ALA A 441 10.71 -3.81 12.32
CA ALA A 441 9.49 -4.54 12.58
C ALA A 441 9.62 -5.48 13.78
N GLU A 442 8.67 -5.39 14.70
CA GLU A 442 8.55 -6.19 15.89
C GLU A 442 7.50 -7.31 15.75
N PRO A 443 7.59 -8.36 16.57
CA PRO A 443 6.56 -9.39 16.60
C PRO A 443 5.16 -8.82 16.87
N GLY A 444 4.24 -9.00 15.94
CA GLY A 444 2.88 -8.47 16.01
C GLY A 444 2.61 -7.29 15.08
N MET A 445 3.63 -6.66 14.52
CA MET A 445 3.46 -5.72 13.42
C MET A 445 2.96 -6.42 12.16
N CYS A 446 2.17 -5.71 11.38
CA CYS A 446 1.60 -6.20 10.13
C CYS A 446 2.14 -5.41 8.92
N TYR A 447 2.04 -6.00 7.73
CA TYR A 447 2.60 -5.39 6.51
C TYR A 447 1.97 -4.02 6.19
N GLY A 448 0.69 -3.82 6.49
CA GLY A 448 0.04 -2.51 6.31
C GLY A 448 0.60 -1.41 7.20
N ASP A 449 1.20 -1.76 8.35
CA ASP A 449 1.79 -0.78 9.26
C ASP A 449 3.00 -0.07 8.66
N LEU A 450 3.70 -0.71 7.72
CA LEU A 450 4.95 -0.19 7.17
C LEU A 450 4.76 1.12 6.42
N LEU A 451 3.77 1.18 5.51
CA LEU A 451 3.49 2.41 4.77
C LEU A 451 2.95 3.51 5.70
N ARG A 452 2.09 3.14 6.66
CA ARG A 452 1.55 4.07 7.67
C ARG A 452 2.66 4.67 8.53
N ILE A 453 3.56 3.85 9.07
CA ILE A 453 4.68 4.29 9.90
C ILE A 453 5.61 5.18 9.08
N ALA A 454 6.08 4.70 7.93
CA ALA A 454 6.99 5.44 7.06
C ALA A 454 6.43 6.84 6.71
N ARG A 455 5.18 6.90 6.28
CA ARG A 455 4.53 8.16 5.94
C ARG A 455 4.38 9.09 7.14
N ASN A 456 3.95 8.58 8.29
CA ASN A 456 3.74 9.38 9.49
C ASN A 456 5.07 9.88 10.08
N GLU A 457 6.13 9.09 10.07
CA GLU A 457 7.48 9.53 10.47
C GLU A 457 7.99 10.66 9.58
N MET A 458 7.87 10.50 8.25
CA MET A 458 8.23 11.56 7.30
C MET A 458 7.45 12.87 7.57
N LEU A 459 6.15 12.79 7.85
CA LEU A 459 5.33 13.96 8.18
C LEU A 459 5.77 14.60 9.51
N ALA A 460 6.14 13.82 10.50
CA ALA A 460 6.61 14.31 11.80
C ALA A 460 7.99 14.99 11.69
N GLU A 461 8.83 14.57 10.76
CA GLU A 461 10.12 15.19 10.43
C GLU A 461 9.96 16.51 9.65
N GLY A 462 8.76 16.83 9.16
CA GLY A 462 8.45 18.09 8.49
C GLY A 462 8.81 18.10 7.00
N ILE A 463 8.39 17.06 6.27
CA ILE A 463 8.62 17.00 4.82
C ILE A 463 7.93 18.13 4.05
N GLU A 464 8.50 18.52 2.92
CA GLU A 464 7.93 19.53 2.03
C GLU A 464 6.65 19.05 1.30
N SER A 465 5.87 19.99 0.77
CA SER A 465 4.57 19.72 0.14
C SER A 465 4.64 18.70 -1.00
N ASN A 466 5.64 18.81 -1.88
CA ASN A 466 5.76 17.87 -3.01
C ASN A 466 6.08 16.45 -2.55
N SER A 467 6.91 16.30 -1.52
CA SER A 467 7.19 15.02 -0.89
C SER A 467 5.94 14.43 -0.23
N ALA A 468 5.17 15.26 0.49
CA ALA A 468 3.92 14.85 1.11
C ALA A 468 2.87 14.42 0.06
N ILE A 469 2.71 15.18 -1.04
CA ILE A 469 1.86 14.82 -2.18
C ILE A 469 2.31 13.49 -2.81
N ASN A 470 3.62 13.31 -3.02
CA ASN A 470 4.20 12.09 -3.57
C ASN A 470 3.84 10.86 -2.73
N THR A 471 3.85 10.97 -1.38
CA THR A 471 3.46 9.86 -0.50
C THR A 471 1.99 9.46 -0.66
N MET A 472 1.11 10.40 -1.06
CA MET A 472 -0.31 10.11 -1.28
C MET A 472 -0.56 9.25 -2.53
N ALA A 473 0.32 9.30 -3.52
CA ALA A 473 0.23 8.45 -4.69
C ALA A 473 0.51 6.97 -4.37
N TYR A 474 1.29 6.69 -3.32
CA TYR A 474 1.62 5.33 -2.91
C TYR A 474 0.51 4.68 -2.11
N ASN A 475 0.13 3.48 -2.52
CA ASN A 475 -0.92 2.67 -1.91
C ASN A 475 -0.41 1.26 -1.63
N TYR A 476 -1.00 0.57 -0.67
CA TYR A 476 -0.70 -0.80 -0.36
C TYR A 476 -1.70 -1.75 -1.03
N CYS A 477 -1.25 -2.47 -2.05
CA CYS A 477 -1.97 -3.59 -2.66
C CYS A 477 -1.70 -4.84 -1.84
N GLY A 478 -2.64 -5.21 -0.97
CA GLY A 478 -2.47 -6.34 -0.06
C GLY A 478 -3.40 -6.26 1.14
N ASP A 479 -3.36 -7.29 1.95
CA ASP A 479 -4.09 -7.35 3.22
C ASP A 479 -3.28 -6.67 4.33
N PRO A 480 -3.77 -5.56 4.91
CA PRO A 480 -2.98 -4.78 5.86
C PRO A 480 -2.76 -5.46 7.21
N ALA A 481 -3.58 -6.44 7.56
CA ALA A 481 -3.52 -7.13 8.85
C ALA A 481 -2.64 -8.39 8.84
N LEU A 482 -1.97 -8.72 7.73
CA LEU A 482 -1.07 -9.87 7.69
C LEU A 482 0.21 -9.61 8.50
N PRO A 483 0.55 -10.47 9.48
CA PRO A 483 1.68 -10.26 10.36
C PRO A 483 3.02 -10.42 9.64
N ILE A 484 3.97 -9.54 9.95
CA ILE A 484 5.36 -9.67 9.51
C ILE A 484 6.03 -10.79 10.33
N PRO A 485 6.76 -11.74 9.70
CA PRO A 485 7.43 -12.82 10.40
C PRO A 485 8.74 -12.34 11.08
N ALA A 486 8.67 -11.25 11.84
CA ALA A 486 9.80 -10.66 12.55
C ALA A 486 10.38 -11.63 13.60
N PRO A 487 11.71 -11.68 13.77
CA PRO A 487 12.35 -12.54 14.76
C PRO A 487 11.95 -12.17 16.20
N ARG A 488 11.63 -13.16 17.01
CA ARG A 488 11.32 -12.98 18.44
C ARG A 488 12.54 -13.06 19.34
N TYR A 489 13.61 -13.63 18.84
CA TYR A 489 14.82 -13.92 19.60
C TYR A 489 16.05 -13.47 18.81
N GLY A 490 17.08 -13.04 19.52
CA GLY A 490 18.40 -12.78 18.97
C GLY A 490 19.27 -14.03 18.89
N ILE A 491 20.37 -13.96 18.17
CA ILE A 491 21.44 -14.95 18.19
C ILE A 491 22.74 -14.24 18.56
N LYS A 492 23.37 -14.67 19.64
CA LYS A 492 24.68 -14.17 20.06
C LYS A 492 25.75 -15.19 19.70
N VAL A 493 26.68 -14.81 18.83
CA VAL A 493 27.90 -15.60 18.59
C VAL A 493 28.80 -15.45 19.80
N GLU A 494 29.23 -16.57 20.40
CA GLU A 494 30.09 -16.59 21.56
C GLU A 494 31.56 -16.72 21.19
N SER A 495 31.86 -17.59 20.21
CA SER A 495 33.24 -17.78 19.76
C SER A 495 33.32 -18.30 18.35
N ILE A 496 34.42 -17.96 17.68
CA ILE A 496 34.85 -18.51 16.39
C ILE A 496 36.26 -19.10 16.58
N ASN A 497 36.43 -20.38 16.23
CA ASN A 497 37.68 -21.15 16.44
C ASN A 497 38.24 -21.03 17.86
N GLY A 498 37.36 -20.93 18.88
CA GLY A 498 37.74 -20.79 20.29
C GLY A 498 38.05 -19.34 20.72
N THR A 499 38.18 -18.41 19.79
CA THR A 499 38.34 -16.98 20.11
C THR A 499 36.98 -16.37 20.44
N ALA A 500 36.86 -15.73 21.61
CA ALA A 500 35.60 -15.11 22.03
C ALA A 500 35.24 -13.88 21.18
N ILE A 501 33.96 -13.75 20.89
CA ILE A 501 33.37 -12.59 20.19
C ILE A 501 32.72 -11.70 21.27
N ALA A 502 33.21 -10.48 21.41
CA ALA A 502 32.71 -9.52 22.40
C ALA A 502 31.50 -8.75 21.84
N ALA A 503 31.55 -8.30 20.59
CA ALA A 503 30.52 -7.53 19.93
C ALA A 503 30.18 -8.05 18.53
N ALA A 504 28.99 -7.76 18.06
CA ALA A 504 28.64 -7.97 16.65
C ALA A 504 29.53 -7.06 15.77
N GLY A 505 30.12 -7.63 14.74
CA GLY A 505 31.07 -6.93 13.86
C GLY A 505 32.54 -7.13 14.21
N ASP A 506 32.87 -7.81 15.32
CA ASP A 506 34.24 -8.23 15.59
C ASP A 506 34.74 -9.12 14.45
N ALA A 507 35.96 -8.84 13.99
CA ALA A 507 36.60 -9.59 12.93
C ALA A 507 37.65 -10.57 13.48
N ILE A 508 37.58 -11.81 13.03
CA ILE A 508 38.55 -12.85 13.39
C ILE A 508 39.20 -13.38 12.12
N ALA A 509 40.53 -13.47 12.14
CA ALA A 509 41.26 -14.11 11.06
C ALA A 509 40.97 -15.62 11.00
N VAL A 510 40.58 -16.11 9.84
CA VAL A 510 40.34 -17.53 9.58
C VAL A 510 41.20 -18.00 8.42
N THR A 511 41.64 -19.25 8.47
CA THR A 511 42.43 -19.85 7.41
C THR A 511 41.51 -20.51 6.37
N PRO A 512 41.58 -20.15 5.10
CA PRO A 512 40.83 -20.85 4.05
C PRO A 512 41.14 -22.34 4.05
N LEU A 513 40.17 -23.15 3.65
CA LEU A 513 40.24 -24.62 3.60
C LEU A 513 40.45 -25.32 4.96
N ALA A 514 40.55 -24.55 6.04
CA ALA A 514 40.58 -25.09 7.42
C ALA A 514 39.18 -25.14 8.02
N PRO A 515 38.95 -26.00 9.05
CA PRO A 515 37.68 -26.00 9.77
C PRO A 515 37.38 -24.67 10.45
N LEU A 516 36.19 -24.14 10.22
CA LEU A 516 35.62 -23.00 10.91
C LEU A 516 34.61 -23.49 11.95
N ARG A 517 34.91 -23.31 13.23
CA ARG A 517 34.04 -23.70 14.34
C ARG A 517 33.34 -22.47 14.93
N ILE A 518 32.03 -22.49 15.02
CA ILE A 518 31.21 -21.40 15.50
C ILE A 518 30.38 -21.89 16.67
N LYS A 519 30.44 -21.20 17.81
CA LYS A 519 29.54 -21.40 18.93
C LYS A 519 28.67 -20.17 19.11
N ALA A 520 27.36 -20.40 19.19
CA ALA A 520 26.38 -19.33 19.36
C ALA A 520 25.23 -19.79 20.26
N ARG A 521 24.46 -18.83 20.77
CA ARG A 521 23.29 -19.10 21.60
C ARG A 521 22.11 -18.22 21.19
N ILE A 522 20.90 -18.74 21.36
CA ILE A 522 19.65 -18.01 21.19
C ILE A 522 19.40 -17.15 22.43
N THR A 523 19.10 -15.88 22.25
CA THR A 523 18.87 -14.93 23.35
C THR A 523 17.50 -14.28 23.28
N ASP A 524 16.94 -13.97 24.45
CA ASP A 524 15.79 -13.09 24.57
C ASP A 524 16.22 -11.60 24.46
N SER A 525 15.26 -10.68 24.62
CA SER A 525 15.49 -9.23 24.59
C SER A 525 16.42 -8.72 25.71
N GLU A 526 16.60 -9.49 26.79
CA GLU A 526 17.50 -9.18 27.89
C GLU A 526 18.88 -9.85 27.75
N GLY A 527 19.11 -10.54 26.61
CA GLY A 527 20.36 -11.24 26.35
C GLY A 527 20.54 -12.56 27.08
N ARG A 528 19.51 -13.08 27.77
CA ARG A 528 19.54 -14.37 28.48
C ARG A 528 19.33 -15.51 27.47
N THR A 529 19.98 -16.65 27.72
CA THR A 529 19.82 -17.83 26.86
C THR A 529 18.39 -18.39 26.93
N VAL A 530 17.80 -18.65 25.78
CA VAL A 530 16.49 -19.29 25.66
C VAL A 530 16.65 -20.81 25.63
N GLU A 531 16.95 -21.43 26.77
CA GLU A 531 17.24 -22.88 26.90
C GLU A 531 16.14 -23.79 26.32
N ARG A 532 14.88 -23.39 26.39
CA ARG A 532 13.75 -24.13 25.80
C ARG A 532 13.67 -24.05 24.25
N PHE A 533 14.62 -23.38 23.58
CA PHE A 533 14.65 -23.29 22.13
C PHE A 533 15.37 -24.51 21.55
N ASN A 534 14.58 -25.42 20.96
CA ASN A 534 15.06 -26.55 20.18
C ASN A 534 14.55 -26.42 18.76
N GLY A 535 15.43 -26.63 17.77
CA GLY A 535 15.07 -26.42 16.37
C GLY A 535 16.21 -26.64 15.39
N THR A 536 16.09 -26.01 14.24
CA THR A 536 17.11 -26.03 13.19
C THR A 536 17.59 -24.61 12.92
N GLY A 537 18.85 -24.47 12.52
CA GLY A 537 19.42 -23.22 12.07
C GLY A 537 20.13 -23.36 10.73
N LEU A 538 20.54 -22.23 10.20
CA LEU A 538 21.39 -22.14 9.02
C LEU A 538 22.53 -21.17 9.34
N VAL A 539 23.75 -21.59 9.09
CA VAL A 539 24.94 -20.74 9.08
C VAL A 539 25.30 -20.47 7.62
N GLU A 540 25.30 -19.22 7.24
CA GLU A 540 25.69 -18.74 5.92
C GLU A 540 26.95 -17.88 6.04
N VAL A 541 27.93 -18.10 5.17
CA VAL A 541 29.15 -17.29 5.09
C VAL A 541 29.21 -16.63 3.74
N TYR A 542 29.27 -15.32 3.74
CA TYR A 542 29.32 -14.49 2.55
C TYR A 542 30.74 -13.97 2.33
N ASP A 543 31.12 -13.86 1.06
CA ASP A 543 32.40 -13.26 0.64
C ASP A 543 32.47 -11.79 1.09
N GLY A 544 33.64 -11.22 1.10
CA GLY A 544 33.82 -9.79 1.28
C GLY A 544 33.15 -9.02 0.14
N PRO A 545 32.72 -7.77 0.40
CA PRO A 545 32.16 -6.93 -0.64
C PRO A 545 33.20 -6.70 -1.75
N HIS A 546 32.72 -6.64 -2.98
CA HIS A 546 33.53 -6.36 -4.15
C HIS A 546 32.92 -5.23 -4.97
N ILE A 547 33.75 -4.61 -5.81
CA ILE A 547 33.31 -3.56 -6.70
C ILE A 547 32.95 -4.18 -8.04
N GLU A 548 31.73 -3.98 -8.48
CA GLU A 548 31.31 -4.20 -9.86
C GLU A 548 31.32 -2.88 -10.62
N LEU A 549 31.86 -2.94 -11.86
CA LEU A 549 31.84 -1.79 -12.75
C LEU A 549 30.59 -1.81 -13.60
N GLY A 550 29.85 -0.70 -13.57
CA GLY A 550 28.69 -0.54 -14.42
C GLY A 550 29.08 -0.44 -15.91
N ARG A 551 28.15 -0.88 -16.75
CA ARG A 551 28.26 -0.78 -18.21
C ARG A 551 27.53 0.46 -18.69
N ARG A 552 28.11 1.14 -19.68
CA ARG A 552 27.44 2.24 -20.36
C ARG A 552 26.30 1.67 -21.22
N HIS A 553 25.08 2.11 -21.02
CA HIS A 553 23.91 1.67 -21.78
C HIS A 553 23.43 2.74 -22.78
N ASP A 554 23.49 4.01 -22.42
CA ASP A 554 22.99 5.11 -23.24
C ASP A 554 24.08 6.15 -23.57
N SER A 555 23.88 6.89 -24.67
CA SER A 555 24.78 7.99 -25.07
C SER A 555 24.76 9.19 -24.11
N GLY A 556 23.73 9.28 -23.25
CA GLY A 556 23.59 10.26 -22.18
C GLY A 556 24.32 9.88 -20.89
N ASP A 557 24.75 8.63 -20.73
CA ASP A 557 25.59 8.20 -19.62
C ASP A 557 26.97 8.84 -19.78
N ARG A 558 27.20 9.92 -19.03
CA ARG A 558 28.47 10.63 -19.08
C ARG A 558 29.58 9.79 -18.45
N ASP A 559 30.76 9.93 -18.96
CA ASP A 559 32.13 9.50 -18.71
C ASP A 559 32.53 8.78 -17.40
N SER A 560 31.73 8.72 -16.37
CA SER A 560 32.02 7.94 -15.17
C SER A 560 31.22 6.65 -15.17
N ILE A 561 31.87 5.56 -15.48
CA ILE A 561 31.37 4.22 -15.15
C ILE A 561 31.22 4.16 -13.63
N GLY A 562 30.02 4.04 -13.12
CA GLY A 562 29.76 3.94 -11.68
C GLY A 562 30.34 2.64 -11.12
N GLU A 563 30.79 2.72 -9.90
CA GLU A 563 31.26 1.58 -9.13
C GLU A 563 30.15 1.19 -8.13
N PHE A 564 29.82 -0.10 -8.08
CA PHE A 564 28.83 -0.63 -7.17
C PHE A 564 29.47 -1.60 -6.20
N THR A 565 29.15 -1.48 -4.93
CA THR A 565 29.55 -2.45 -3.93
C THR A 565 28.51 -3.56 -3.84
N ILE A 566 28.93 -4.79 -4.16
CA ILE A 566 28.10 -6.00 -4.09
C ILE A 566 28.69 -6.93 -3.02
N ASP A 567 27.86 -7.46 -2.14
CA ASP A 567 28.28 -8.30 -1.02
C ASP A 567 27.41 -9.57 -0.84
N GLU A 568 26.87 -10.10 -1.91
CA GLU A 568 25.89 -11.21 -1.90
C GLU A 568 26.45 -12.60 -2.17
N ARG A 569 27.75 -12.72 -2.49
CA ARG A 569 28.31 -14.01 -2.87
C ARG A 569 28.37 -14.96 -1.68
N LEU A 570 27.54 -15.99 -1.72
CA LEU A 570 27.55 -17.05 -0.71
C LEU A 570 28.75 -17.97 -0.94
N LEU A 571 29.64 -18.06 0.04
CA LEU A 571 30.83 -18.96 0.04
C LEU A 571 30.47 -20.35 0.55
N ALA A 572 29.73 -20.41 1.64
CA ALA A 572 29.35 -21.67 2.27
C ALA A 572 28.02 -21.53 3.03
N GLU A 573 27.27 -22.60 3.07
CA GLU A 573 26.08 -22.73 3.94
C GLU A 573 26.09 -24.06 4.70
N LYS A 574 25.66 -24.03 5.95
CA LYS A 574 25.59 -25.23 6.80
C LYS A 574 24.28 -25.24 7.59
N PRO A 575 23.39 -26.19 7.33
CA PRO A 575 22.30 -26.50 8.25
C PRO A 575 22.83 -27.00 9.58
N VAL A 576 22.29 -26.47 10.68
CA VAL A 576 22.70 -26.82 12.04
C VAL A 576 21.48 -27.16 12.90
N THR A 577 21.73 -27.92 13.98
CA THR A 577 20.70 -28.19 14.99
C THR A 577 20.88 -27.23 16.15
N VAL A 578 19.78 -26.64 16.62
CA VAL A 578 19.74 -25.88 17.86
C VAL A 578 19.24 -26.77 18.97
N ARG A 579 20.02 -26.95 20.04
CA ARG A 579 19.67 -27.73 21.22
C ARG A 579 19.79 -26.88 22.46
N ASP A 580 18.73 -26.83 23.26
CA ASP A 580 18.67 -26.10 24.51
C ASP A 580 19.17 -24.64 24.40
N GLY A 581 18.85 -24.01 23.26
CA GLY A 581 19.27 -22.64 22.94
C GLY A 581 20.69 -22.49 22.40
N PHE A 582 21.45 -23.57 22.21
CA PHE A 582 22.83 -23.51 21.73
C PHE A 582 23.00 -24.03 20.32
N ILE A 583 23.93 -23.41 19.60
CA ILE A 583 24.38 -23.77 18.26
C ILE A 583 25.87 -24.10 18.34
N ASP A 584 26.27 -25.27 17.83
CA ASP A 584 27.65 -25.65 17.61
C ASP A 584 27.78 -26.06 16.13
N ALA A 585 28.53 -25.30 15.34
CA ALA A 585 28.65 -25.47 13.92
C ALA A 585 30.13 -25.62 13.51
N GLU A 586 30.41 -26.58 12.64
CA GLU A 586 31.70 -26.71 12.00
C GLU A 586 31.49 -26.80 10.48
N LEU A 587 32.17 -25.94 9.72
CA LEU A 587 32.16 -25.93 8.25
C LEU A 587 33.54 -25.63 7.73
N VAL A 588 33.79 -25.92 6.45
CA VAL A 588 35.04 -25.57 5.75
C VAL A 588 34.73 -24.49 4.74
N LEU A 589 35.47 -23.40 4.77
CA LEU A 589 35.33 -22.31 3.83
C LEU A 589 36.20 -22.59 2.59
N PRO A 590 35.68 -22.33 1.37
CA PRO A 590 36.50 -22.25 0.18
C PRO A 590 37.45 -21.04 0.28
N GLU A 591 38.37 -20.92 -0.65
CA GLU A 591 39.14 -19.69 -0.80
C GLU A 591 38.22 -18.53 -1.16
N PRO A 592 38.31 -17.38 -0.48
CA PRO A 592 37.52 -16.20 -0.83
C PRO A 592 38.01 -15.66 -2.18
N ALA A 593 37.05 -15.19 -3.00
CA ALA A 593 37.40 -14.59 -4.31
C ALA A 593 37.72 -13.10 -4.20
N TYR A 594 37.16 -12.44 -3.20
CA TYR A 594 37.27 -11.00 -2.99
C TYR A 594 37.89 -10.72 -1.64
N THR A 595 39.07 -10.15 -1.64
CA THR A 595 39.79 -9.78 -0.42
C THR A 595 40.18 -8.30 -0.51
N GLY A 596 40.09 -7.57 0.61
CA GLY A 596 40.67 -6.24 0.73
C GLY A 596 39.73 -5.06 0.84
N LEU A 597 38.41 -5.19 0.59
CA LEU A 597 37.46 -4.10 0.82
C LEU A 597 36.85 -4.13 2.21
N ALA A 598 36.46 -5.31 2.67
CA ALA A 598 35.94 -5.54 4.02
C ALA A 598 36.02 -7.03 4.37
N ASN A 599 35.69 -7.37 5.62
CA ASN A 599 35.68 -8.75 6.07
C ASN A 599 34.53 -9.56 5.47
N ASN A 600 34.76 -10.86 5.32
CA ASN A 600 33.68 -11.82 5.07
C ASN A 600 32.66 -11.78 6.20
N ARG A 601 31.43 -12.10 5.90
CA ARG A 601 30.32 -11.99 6.87
C ARG A 601 29.71 -13.35 7.17
N ILE A 602 29.50 -13.63 8.45
CA ILE A 602 28.77 -14.81 8.92
C ILE A 602 27.37 -14.36 9.36
N VAL A 603 26.35 -15.02 8.81
CA VAL A 603 24.96 -14.82 9.17
C VAL A 603 24.40 -16.13 9.71
N ILE A 604 23.79 -16.09 10.89
CA ILE A 604 23.19 -17.25 11.53
C ILE A 604 21.69 -16.99 11.71
N THR A 605 20.88 -17.93 11.26
CA THR A 605 19.45 -17.91 11.49
C THR A 605 18.98 -19.19 12.16
N ALA A 606 17.88 -19.13 12.93
CA ALA A 606 17.32 -20.30 13.61
C ALA A 606 15.79 -20.29 13.59
N THR A 607 15.20 -21.47 13.53
CA THR A 607 13.75 -21.67 13.59
C THR A 607 13.41 -22.90 14.46
N ARG A 608 12.31 -22.82 15.20
CA ARG A 608 11.76 -23.98 15.94
C ARG A 608 11.12 -25.03 15.05
N ARG A 609 10.78 -24.68 13.79
CA ARG A 609 10.20 -25.61 12.83
C ARG A 609 11.31 -26.26 12.02
N PRO A 610 11.27 -27.58 11.76
CA PRO A 610 12.24 -28.18 10.85
C PRO A 610 12.10 -27.51 9.49
N CYS A 611 13.22 -27.01 8.93
CA CYS A 611 13.27 -26.51 7.56
C CYS A 611 12.76 -27.66 6.65
N ARG A 612 11.56 -27.52 6.08
CA ARG A 612 11.12 -28.42 5.02
C ARG A 612 12.07 -28.21 3.85
N ARG A 613 12.96 -29.18 3.60
CA ARG A 613 13.73 -29.22 2.33
C ARG A 613 12.72 -29.05 1.21
N ILE A 614 12.86 -28.01 0.42
CA ILE A 614 12.14 -27.86 -0.85
C ILE A 614 12.57 -29.06 -1.68
N ARG A 615 11.72 -30.08 -1.77
CA ARG A 615 11.97 -31.19 -2.71
C ARG A 615 11.94 -30.58 -4.10
N PRO A 616 13.01 -30.76 -4.91
CA PRO A 616 12.94 -30.35 -6.31
C PRO A 616 11.70 -31.03 -6.94
N PRO A 617 11.00 -30.37 -7.86
CA PRO A 617 9.86 -30.95 -8.52
C PRO A 617 10.29 -32.27 -9.16
N ARG A 618 9.59 -33.35 -8.84
CA ARG A 618 9.81 -34.66 -9.50
C ARG A 618 9.63 -34.44 -10.99
N SER A 619 10.72 -34.59 -11.76
CA SER A 619 10.64 -34.66 -13.20
C SER A 619 9.64 -35.79 -13.57
N ARG A 620 8.50 -35.40 -14.16
CA ARG A 620 7.59 -36.34 -14.78
C ARG A 620 8.31 -36.93 -16.00
N HIS A 621 9.04 -38.00 -15.78
CA HIS A 621 9.42 -38.87 -16.89
C HIS A 621 8.13 -39.50 -17.43
N GLY A 622 7.68 -38.98 -18.55
CA GLY A 622 6.59 -39.55 -19.34
C GLY A 622 6.97 -40.91 -19.88
N GLY A 623 6.69 -41.94 -19.09
CA GLY A 623 6.76 -43.30 -19.58
C GLY A 623 5.64 -43.53 -20.60
N ARG A 624 5.94 -43.39 -21.88
CA ARG A 624 5.07 -43.90 -22.95
C ARG A 624 4.98 -45.40 -22.81
N ARG A 625 3.89 -45.94 -22.21
CA ARG A 625 3.49 -47.32 -22.33
C ARG A 625 3.10 -47.60 -23.80
N ARG A 626 3.97 -48.27 -24.55
CA ARG A 626 3.63 -48.92 -25.82
C ARG A 626 2.57 -49.99 -25.54
N ARG A 627 1.35 -49.80 -26.06
CA ARG A 627 0.35 -50.87 -26.17
C ARG A 627 0.87 -51.88 -27.18
N ARG A 628 1.27 -53.08 -26.73
CA ARG A 628 1.42 -54.27 -27.57
C ARG A 628 0.01 -54.73 -27.95
N LYS A 629 -0.28 -54.72 -29.26
CA LYS A 629 -1.35 -55.55 -29.84
C LYS A 629 -0.89 -56.98 -29.79
N ARG A 630 -1.73 -57.87 -29.35
CA ARG A 630 -1.64 -59.33 -29.59
C ARG A 630 -2.78 -59.75 -30.52
N PRO A 631 -2.58 -60.84 -31.25
CA PRO A 631 -3.19 -61.17 -32.55
C PRO A 631 -4.65 -61.41 -32.49
#